data_e0a92c7ea428c2e258dcbad7afcc4ed7
#
_entry.id   e0a92c7ea428c2e258dcbad7afcc4ed7
#
_cell.length_a   1.000
_cell.length_b   1.000
_cell.length_c   1.000
_cell.angle_alpha   90.00
_cell.angle_beta   90.00
_cell.angle_gamma   90.00
#
_symmetry.space_group_name_H-M   'P 1'
#
loop_
_entity.id
_entity.type
_entity.pdbx_description
1 polymer ?
#
loop_
_entity_poly.entity_id
_entity_poly.type
_entity_poly.pdbx_seq_one_letter_code
_entity_poly.pdbx_strand_id
1 'polypeptide(L)'
;WKDAENDGERWRWALDQVVENNPSRKNEILQHRAQFCQNQFGVQTMQSYGRGWRGQASSGDDDSGTFALHTLKEKETIARLASGIKRFELPDEFNHVKLYQQIAEDDKGSYHQQAVEQLAHILQNRRQYPKAAEKWHEVIAKHGEGNNAYRQKALDQIVKNWGRFESVAMQPAGDKPSFEFTYRNAKKVRFAAQESKVDQLLED
;
A
#
# COMPACT_ATOMS: atom_id res chain seq x y z
N TRP A 1 -4.84 -33.87 11.15
CA TRP A 1 -4.62 -33.30 12.49
C TRP A 1 -3.44 -33.94 13.25
N LYS A 2 -3.43 -35.28 13.33
CA LYS A 2 -2.39 -36.00 14.09
C LYS A 2 -1.02 -35.94 13.45
N ASP A 3 -0.95 -35.78 12.15
CA ASP A 3 0.28 -35.80 11.36
C ASP A 3 0.89 -34.39 11.20
N ALA A 4 0.22 -33.37 11.71
CA ALA A 4 0.71 -31.99 11.64
C ALA A 4 1.88 -31.77 12.64
N GLU A 5 2.98 -31.29 12.13
CA GLU A 5 4.20 -31.07 12.91
C GLU A 5 4.14 -29.85 13.83
N ASN A 6 3.33 -28.86 13.47
CA ASN A 6 3.22 -27.59 14.19
C ASN A 6 1.80 -27.01 14.15
N ASP A 7 1.57 -25.96 14.95
CA ASP A 7 0.26 -25.32 15.06
C ASP A 7 -0.19 -24.60 13.77
N GLY A 8 0.75 -24.12 12.97
CA GLY A 8 0.45 -23.52 11.67
C GLY A 8 -0.13 -24.53 10.69
N GLU A 9 0.40 -25.74 10.66
CA GLU A 9 -0.15 -26.84 9.86
C GLU A 9 -1.53 -27.28 10.36
N ARG A 10 -1.71 -27.38 11.69
CA ARG A 10 -3.02 -27.69 12.29
C ARG A 10 -4.06 -26.65 11.93
N TRP A 11 -3.68 -25.37 11.97
CA TRP A 11 -4.56 -24.27 11.60
C TRP A 11 -4.97 -24.34 10.13
N ARG A 12 -4.02 -24.54 9.21
CA ARG A 12 -4.31 -24.68 7.77
C ARG A 12 -5.22 -25.89 7.52
N TRP A 13 -4.91 -27.04 8.11
CA TRP A 13 -5.73 -28.24 8.00
C TRP A 13 -7.18 -27.98 8.49
N ALA A 14 -7.33 -27.31 9.63
CA ALA A 14 -8.67 -27.00 10.16
C ALA A 14 -9.46 -26.09 9.20
N LEU A 15 -8.81 -25.12 8.57
CA LEU A 15 -9.44 -24.26 7.57
C LEU A 15 -9.82 -25.04 6.30
N ASP A 16 -8.98 -25.94 5.85
CA ASP A 16 -9.26 -26.80 4.69
C ASP A 16 -10.46 -27.73 4.98
N GLN A 17 -10.58 -28.26 6.21
CA GLN A 17 -11.76 -29.04 6.64
C GLN A 17 -13.06 -28.22 6.59
N VAL A 18 -13.03 -26.93 6.89
CA VAL A 18 -14.21 -26.06 6.74
C VAL A 18 -14.65 -26.00 5.28
N VAL A 19 -13.70 -25.88 4.35
CA VAL A 19 -14.00 -25.81 2.91
C VAL A 19 -14.51 -27.16 2.40
N GLU A 20 -13.91 -28.28 2.82
CA GLU A 20 -14.34 -29.63 2.44
C GLU A 20 -15.79 -29.92 2.88
N ASN A 21 -16.13 -29.53 4.11
CA ASN A 21 -17.48 -29.74 4.65
C ASN A 21 -18.49 -28.70 4.13
N ASN A 22 -18.04 -27.50 3.77
CA ASN A 22 -18.89 -26.45 3.24
C ASN A 22 -18.14 -25.61 2.18
N PRO A 23 -18.19 -26.04 0.89
CA PRO A 23 -17.50 -25.36 -0.20
C PRO A 23 -17.92 -23.90 -0.40
N SER A 24 -19.11 -23.49 0.03
CA SER A 24 -19.58 -22.10 -0.08
C SER A 24 -18.76 -21.12 0.77
N ARG A 25 -18.03 -21.63 1.79
CA ARG A 25 -17.16 -20.82 2.65
C ARG A 25 -15.73 -20.68 2.12
N LYS A 26 -15.44 -21.17 0.93
CA LYS A 26 -14.08 -21.13 0.34
C LYS A 26 -13.49 -19.72 0.36
N ASN A 27 -14.22 -18.70 -0.13
CA ASN A 27 -13.71 -17.34 -0.19
C ASN A 27 -13.52 -16.71 1.19
N GLU A 28 -14.38 -17.04 2.15
CA GLU A 28 -14.19 -16.64 3.55
C GLU A 28 -12.88 -17.19 4.13
N ILE A 29 -12.62 -18.47 3.90
CA ILE A 29 -11.40 -19.14 4.38
C ILE A 29 -10.16 -18.59 3.68
N LEU A 30 -10.21 -18.38 2.38
CA LEU A 30 -9.13 -17.73 1.64
C LEU A 30 -8.85 -16.30 2.17
N GLN A 31 -9.91 -15.55 2.49
CA GLN A 31 -9.79 -14.20 3.08
C GLN A 31 -9.06 -14.24 4.43
N HIS A 32 -9.42 -15.15 5.32
CA HIS A 32 -8.74 -15.34 6.60
C HIS A 32 -7.26 -15.70 6.43
N ARG A 33 -6.96 -16.63 5.53
CA ARG A 33 -5.56 -17.01 5.21
C ARG A 33 -4.78 -15.84 4.61
N ALA A 34 -5.36 -15.14 3.64
CA ALA A 34 -4.73 -14.00 3.00
C ALA A 34 -4.42 -12.88 4.00
N GLN A 35 -5.37 -12.54 4.87
CA GLN A 35 -5.18 -11.51 5.89
C GLN A 35 -4.10 -11.90 6.90
N PHE A 36 -4.09 -13.14 7.35
CA PHE A 36 -3.03 -13.65 8.25
C PHE A 36 -1.65 -13.53 7.57
N CYS A 37 -1.51 -14.06 6.35
CA CYS A 37 -0.24 -14.01 5.61
C CYS A 37 0.20 -12.56 5.31
N GLN A 38 -0.74 -11.67 4.98
CA GLN A 38 -0.44 -10.26 4.77
C GLN A 38 0.09 -9.59 6.04
N ASN A 39 -0.46 -9.91 7.20
CA ASN A 39 0.00 -9.36 8.48
C ASN A 39 1.39 -9.88 8.85
N GLN A 40 1.70 -11.12 8.52
CA GLN A 40 3.00 -11.73 8.82
C GLN A 40 4.09 -11.34 7.81
N PHE A 41 3.76 -11.31 6.53
CA PHE A 41 4.72 -11.23 5.43
C PHE A 41 4.50 -10.03 4.51
N GLY A 42 3.50 -9.21 4.76
CA GLY A 42 3.20 -8.03 3.93
C GLY A 42 4.21 -6.92 4.10
N VAL A 43 4.43 -6.16 3.03
CA VAL A 43 5.35 -5.01 3.00
C VAL A 43 4.92 -3.88 3.95
N GLN A 44 3.67 -3.87 4.41
CA GLN A 44 3.15 -2.87 5.36
C GLN A 44 3.97 -2.76 6.65
N THR A 45 4.69 -3.81 7.05
CA THR A 45 5.65 -3.76 8.16
C THR A 45 6.75 -2.73 7.92
N MET A 46 7.08 -2.46 6.66
CA MET A 46 8.04 -1.43 6.27
C MET A 46 7.49 -0.02 6.43
N GLN A 47 6.20 0.21 6.24
CA GLN A 47 5.56 1.51 6.46
C GLN A 47 5.65 1.94 7.92
N SER A 48 5.50 1.01 8.85
CA SER A 48 5.63 1.27 10.28
C SER A 48 7.04 1.71 10.66
N TYR A 49 8.05 1.20 9.99
CA TYR A 49 9.45 1.57 10.21
C TYR A 49 9.85 2.86 9.48
N GLY A 50 9.26 3.16 8.33
CA GLY A 50 9.56 4.36 7.54
C GLY A 50 9.23 5.68 8.24
N ARG A 51 8.34 5.68 9.23
CA ARG A 51 8.05 6.88 10.03
C ARG A 51 9.17 7.26 11.00
N GLY A 52 9.96 6.30 11.49
CA GLY A 52 11.09 6.55 12.40
C GLY A 52 12.40 6.91 11.68
N TRP A 53 12.49 6.65 10.38
CA TRP A 53 13.71 6.84 9.59
C TRP A 53 13.71 8.09 8.71
N ARG A 54 12.65 8.89 8.75
CA ARG A 54 12.55 10.14 7.98
C ARG A 54 13.64 11.19 8.30
N GLY A 55 14.44 10.98 9.34
CA GLY A 55 15.56 11.86 9.70
C GLY A 55 16.90 11.49 9.07
N GLN A 56 17.02 10.36 8.36
CA GLN A 56 18.29 9.88 7.81
C GLN A 56 18.23 9.26 6.40
N ALA A 57 17.06 9.22 5.78
CA ALA A 57 16.97 8.82 4.38
C ALA A 57 17.35 10.03 3.51
N SER A 58 18.60 10.10 3.14
CA SER A 58 19.05 10.97 2.05
C SER A 58 18.21 10.67 0.81
N SER A 59 17.67 11.70 0.25
CA SER A 59 16.92 11.78 -0.99
C SER A 59 17.70 11.16 -2.16
N GLY A 60 17.60 9.86 -2.40
CA GLY A 60 18.24 9.28 -3.57
C GLY A 60 18.23 7.77 -3.70
N ASP A 61 18.05 7.01 -2.63
CA ASP A 61 18.32 5.58 -2.63
C ASP A 61 17.07 4.67 -2.47
N ASP A 62 15.88 5.26 -2.45
CA ASP A 62 14.61 4.51 -2.28
C ASP A 62 14.23 3.67 -3.52
N ASP A 63 14.91 3.85 -4.64
CA ASP A 63 14.61 3.19 -5.91
C ASP A 63 15.55 2.03 -6.24
N SER A 64 16.52 1.71 -5.36
CA SER A 64 17.48 0.64 -5.58
C SER A 64 17.57 -0.35 -4.42
N GLY A 65 18.11 -1.55 -4.69
CA GLY A 65 18.39 -2.56 -3.68
C GLY A 65 17.14 -3.17 -3.02
N THR A 66 17.28 -3.51 -1.75
CA THR A 66 16.23 -4.20 -0.96
C THR A 66 14.93 -3.40 -0.88
N PHE A 67 15.02 -2.07 -0.89
CA PHE A 67 13.88 -1.15 -0.74
C PHE A 67 13.21 -0.74 -2.04
N ALA A 68 13.66 -1.24 -3.19
CA ALA A 68 13.03 -1.01 -4.49
C ALA A 68 11.68 -1.74 -4.58
N LEU A 69 10.68 -1.30 -3.81
CA LEU A 69 9.38 -1.95 -3.65
C LEU A 69 8.65 -2.13 -4.97
N HIS A 70 8.82 -1.19 -5.91
CA HIS A 70 8.19 -1.23 -7.22
C HIS A 70 8.65 -2.40 -8.09
N THR A 71 9.81 -2.99 -7.77
CA THR A 71 10.38 -4.14 -8.50
C THR A 71 9.98 -5.50 -7.92
N LEU A 72 9.21 -5.53 -6.82
CA LEU A 72 8.77 -6.78 -6.21
C LEU A 72 7.92 -7.59 -7.18
N LYS A 73 8.25 -8.86 -7.34
CA LYS A 73 7.38 -9.84 -8.00
C LYS A 73 6.22 -10.20 -7.06
N GLU A 74 5.18 -10.84 -7.59
CA GLU A 74 4.00 -11.21 -6.80
C GLU A 74 4.33 -12.10 -5.60
N LYS A 75 5.26 -13.05 -5.78
CA LYS A 75 5.70 -13.96 -4.73
C LYS A 75 6.78 -13.41 -3.81
N GLU A 76 7.32 -12.22 -4.10
CA GLU A 76 8.36 -11.62 -3.28
C GLU A 76 7.78 -10.71 -2.20
N THR A 77 8.45 -10.67 -1.06
CA THR A 77 8.16 -9.73 0.02
C THR A 77 9.45 -9.18 0.62
N ILE A 78 9.30 -8.10 1.38
CA ILE A 78 10.35 -7.54 2.23
C ILE A 78 9.82 -7.59 3.65
N ALA A 79 10.57 -8.23 4.55
CA ALA A 79 10.23 -8.27 5.96
C ALA A 79 11.46 -8.11 6.84
N ARG A 80 11.23 -7.67 8.07
CA ARG A 80 12.25 -7.63 9.10
C ARG A 80 12.36 -9.00 9.75
N LEU A 81 13.52 -9.60 9.60
CA LEU A 81 13.92 -10.83 10.28
C LEU A 81 14.89 -10.49 11.42
N ALA A 82 15.19 -11.47 12.27
CA ALA A 82 16.22 -11.32 13.31
C ALA A 82 17.60 -10.93 12.74
N SER A 83 17.87 -11.36 11.50
CA SER A 83 19.10 -11.05 10.75
C SER A 83 19.04 -9.74 9.94
N GLY A 84 18.04 -8.88 10.19
CA GLY A 84 17.84 -7.62 9.48
C GLY A 84 16.69 -7.65 8.47
N ILE A 85 16.59 -6.60 7.67
CA ILE A 85 15.56 -6.48 6.63
C ILE A 85 16.03 -7.22 5.38
N LYS A 86 15.22 -8.14 4.90
CA LYS A 86 15.54 -8.97 3.73
C LYS A 86 14.38 -9.07 2.75
N ARG A 87 14.74 -9.22 1.49
CA ARG A 87 13.84 -9.56 0.40
C ARG A 87 13.92 -11.06 0.14
N PHE A 88 12.79 -11.74 0.04
CA PHE A 88 12.71 -13.17 -0.21
C PHE A 88 11.41 -13.57 -0.90
N GLU A 89 11.38 -14.78 -1.46
CA GLU A 89 10.20 -15.35 -2.10
C GLU A 89 9.34 -16.08 -1.07
N LEU A 90 8.03 -15.88 -1.14
CA LEU A 90 7.05 -16.61 -0.36
C LEU A 90 6.58 -17.85 -1.14
N PRO A 91 6.52 -19.03 -0.51
CA PRO A 91 5.76 -20.15 -1.06
C PRO A 91 4.31 -19.76 -1.33
N ASP A 92 3.69 -20.40 -2.31
CA ASP A 92 2.33 -20.06 -2.75
C ASP A 92 1.29 -20.11 -1.63
N GLU A 93 1.43 -21.02 -0.68
CA GLU A 93 0.55 -21.16 0.48
C GLU A 93 0.59 -19.97 1.45
N PHE A 94 1.67 -19.18 1.44
CA PHE A 94 1.87 -17.98 2.25
C PHE A 94 1.79 -16.68 1.41
N ASN A 95 1.56 -16.81 0.11
CA ASN A 95 1.50 -15.67 -0.79
C ASN A 95 0.12 -14.99 -0.72
N HIS A 96 0.01 -13.98 0.13
CA HIS A 96 -1.21 -13.23 0.33
C HIS A 96 -1.74 -12.56 -0.96
N VAL A 97 -0.85 -12.13 -1.87
CA VAL A 97 -1.28 -11.55 -3.16
C VAL A 97 -2.01 -12.60 -3.99
N LYS A 98 -1.45 -13.81 -4.10
CA LYS A 98 -2.07 -14.92 -4.82
C LYS A 98 -3.40 -15.36 -4.19
N LEU A 99 -3.47 -15.40 -2.86
CA LEU A 99 -4.71 -15.72 -2.15
C LEU A 99 -5.81 -14.69 -2.43
N TYR A 100 -5.50 -13.39 -2.40
CA TYR A 100 -6.48 -12.36 -2.78
C TYR A 100 -6.87 -12.41 -4.25
N GLN A 101 -5.94 -12.75 -5.15
CA GLN A 101 -6.26 -12.95 -6.58
C GLN A 101 -7.26 -14.08 -6.77
N GLN A 102 -7.08 -15.22 -6.09
CA GLN A 102 -8.04 -16.35 -6.14
C GLN A 102 -9.45 -15.94 -5.68
N ILE A 103 -9.57 -15.08 -4.66
CA ILE A 103 -10.86 -14.55 -4.23
C ILE A 103 -11.44 -13.60 -5.29
N ALA A 104 -10.58 -12.77 -5.91
CA ALA A 104 -10.98 -11.82 -6.94
C ALA A 104 -11.41 -12.48 -8.26
N GLU A 105 -11.04 -13.74 -8.51
CA GLU A 105 -11.52 -14.53 -9.66
C GLU A 105 -13.02 -14.88 -9.55
N ASP A 106 -13.56 -14.96 -8.33
CA ASP A 106 -14.99 -15.19 -8.11
C ASP A 106 -15.76 -13.86 -8.10
N ASP A 107 -16.09 -13.42 -9.28
CA ASP A 107 -16.77 -12.17 -9.58
C ASP A 107 -18.07 -11.91 -8.81
N LYS A 108 -18.76 -12.96 -8.41
CA LYS A 108 -20.05 -12.93 -7.70
C LYS A 108 -19.89 -13.26 -6.22
N GLY A 109 -18.68 -13.61 -5.82
CA GLY A 109 -18.38 -14.00 -4.45
C GLY A 109 -18.51 -12.86 -3.46
N SER A 110 -18.94 -13.17 -2.24
CA SER A 110 -19.18 -12.19 -1.17
C SER A 110 -17.93 -11.39 -0.77
N TYR A 111 -16.74 -11.90 -1.02
CA TYR A 111 -15.45 -11.29 -0.65
C TYR A 111 -14.71 -10.65 -1.82
N HIS A 112 -15.27 -10.66 -3.04
CA HIS A 112 -14.63 -10.09 -4.23
C HIS A 112 -14.22 -8.63 -4.04
N GLN A 113 -15.16 -7.78 -3.59
CA GLN A 113 -14.89 -6.37 -3.37
C GLN A 113 -13.69 -6.15 -2.46
N GLN A 114 -13.69 -6.81 -1.30
CA GLN A 114 -12.62 -6.67 -0.30
C GLN A 114 -11.28 -7.18 -0.85
N ALA A 115 -11.28 -8.27 -1.61
CA ALA A 115 -10.06 -8.81 -2.19
C ALA A 115 -9.44 -7.86 -3.21
N VAL A 116 -10.24 -7.27 -4.12
CA VAL A 116 -9.74 -6.31 -5.11
C VAL A 116 -9.23 -5.03 -4.43
N GLU A 117 -9.92 -4.53 -3.39
CA GLU A 117 -9.44 -3.39 -2.60
C GLU A 117 -8.12 -3.69 -1.90
N GLN A 118 -7.98 -4.88 -1.30
CA GLN A 118 -6.73 -5.29 -0.66
C GLN A 118 -5.58 -5.40 -1.68
N LEU A 119 -5.84 -5.95 -2.86
CA LEU A 119 -4.85 -5.98 -3.94
C LEU A 119 -4.41 -4.56 -4.35
N ALA A 120 -5.36 -3.63 -4.49
CA ALA A 120 -5.05 -2.24 -4.80
C ALA A 120 -4.15 -1.61 -3.72
N HIS A 121 -4.47 -1.80 -2.43
CA HIS A 121 -3.65 -1.31 -1.31
C HIS A 121 -2.27 -1.96 -1.26
N ILE A 122 -2.17 -3.28 -1.47
CA ILE A 122 -0.89 -3.99 -1.49
C ILE A 122 0.00 -3.43 -2.60
N LEU A 123 -0.54 -3.26 -3.80
CA LEU A 123 0.19 -2.73 -4.95
C LEU A 123 0.62 -1.27 -4.72
N GLN A 124 -0.24 -0.47 -4.10
CA GLN A 124 0.08 0.91 -3.71
C GLN A 124 1.20 0.96 -2.67
N ASN A 125 1.17 0.09 -1.65
CA ASN A 125 2.23 -0.05 -0.65
C ASN A 125 3.56 -0.51 -1.27
N ARG A 126 3.49 -1.31 -2.33
CA ARG A 126 4.64 -1.75 -3.14
C ARG A 126 5.09 -0.69 -4.16
N ARG A 127 4.51 0.52 -4.16
CA ARG A 127 4.78 1.58 -5.15
C ARG A 127 4.54 1.14 -6.61
N GLN A 128 3.74 0.11 -6.82
CA GLN A 128 3.35 -0.40 -8.14
C GLN A 128 2.09 0.34 -8.61
N TYR A 129 2.17 1.65 -8.67
CA TYR A 129 1.04 2.56 -8.87
C TYR A 129 0.19 2.28 -10.13
N PRO A 130 0.75 1.96 -11.31
CA PRO A 130 -0.07 1.60 -12.47
C PRO A 130 -0.99 0.40 -12.19
N LYS A 131 -0.46 -0.67 -11.62
CA LYS A 131 -1.24 -1.86 -11.26
C LYS A 131 -2.26 -1.57 -10.14
N ALA A 132 -1.90 -0.72 -9.18
CA ALA A 132 -2.84 -0.29 -8.14
C ALA A 132 -4.01 0.50 -8.72
N ALA A 133 -3.75 1.40 -9.68
CA ALA A 133 -4.79 2.15 -10.37
C ALA A 133 -5.74 1.23 -11.15
N GLU A 134 -5.23 0.19 -11.83
CA GLU A 134 -6.06 -0.81 -12.50
C GLU A 134 -7.03 -1.49 -11.53
N LYS A 135 -6.54 -1.88 -10.33
CA LYS A 135 -7.39 -2.50 -9.31
C LYS A 135 -8.41 -1.53 -8.71
N TRP A 136 -8.05 -0.25 -8.53
CA TRP A 136 -9.01 0.76 -8.13
C TRP A 136 -10.09 1.00 -9.21
N HIS A 137 -9.72 1.04 -10.48
CA HIS A 137 -10.70 1.10 -11.57
C HIS A 137 -11.64 -0.11 -11.58
N GLU A 138 -11.11 -1.32 -11.42
CA GLU A 138 -11.88 -2.56 -11.37
C GLU A 138 -12.94 -2.51 -10.26
N VAL A 139 -12.54 -2.18 -9.02
CA VAL A 139 -13.48 -2.15 -7.91
C VAL A 139 -14.50 -1.02 -8.01
N ILE A 140 -14.11 0.14 -8.54
CA ILE A 140 -15.03 1.26 -8.77
C ILE A 140 -16.07 0.90 -9.83
N ALA A 141 -15.65 0.32 -10.94
CA ALA A 141 -16.55 -0.07 -12.02
C ALA A 141 -17.62 -1.07 -11.55
N LYS A 142 -17.26 -1.97 -10.64
CA LYS A 142 -18.15 -3.04 -10.21
C LYS A 142 -18.94 -2.72 -8.95
N HIS A 143 -18.35 -2.02 -8.00
CA HIS A 143 -18.92 -1.77 -6.66
C HIS A 143 -19.12 -0.28 -6.33
N GLY A 144 -18.86 0.59 -7.30
CA GLY A 144 -18.98 2.03 -7.12
C GLY A 144 -17.85 2.67 -6.29
N GLU A 145 -17.98 3.98 -6.08
CA GLU A 145 -16.94 4.81 -5.46
C GLU A 145 -16.77 4.59 -3.94
N GLY A 146 -17.68 3.87 -3.32
CA GLY A 146 -17.72 3.67 -1.87
C GLY A 146 -18.22 4.89 -1.09
N ASN A 147 -18.33 4.75 0.24
CA ASN A 147 -18.78 5.83 1.11
C ASN A 147 -17.86 7.04 0.99
N ASN A 148 -18.45 8.25 0.83
CA ASN A 148 -17.69 9.49 0.63
C ASN A 148 -16.68 9.41 -0.55
N ALA A 149 -16.95 8.59 -1.54
CA ALA A 149 -16.10 8.36 -2.72
C ALA A 149 -14.62 8.00 -2.37
N TYR A 150 -14.42 7.20 -1.33
CA TYR A 150 -13.06 6.91 -0.86
C TYR A 150 -12.20 6.16 -1.89
N ARG A 151 -12.82 5.27 -2.69
CA ARG A 151 -12.12 4.55 -3.76
C ARG A 151 -11.68 5.49 -4.88
N GLN A 152 -12.57 6.40 -5.26
CA GLN A 152 -12.23 7.43 -6.26
C GLN A 152 -11.12 8.34 -5.74
N LYS A 153 -11.16 8.75 -4.48
CA LYS A 153 -10.09 9.55 -3.86
C LYS A 153 -8.76 8.80 -3.82
N ALA A 154 -8.78 7.50 -3.54
CA ALA A 154 -7.57 6.66 -3.57
C ALA A 154 -6.98 6.55 -4.98
N LEU A 155 -7.82 6.35 -5.99
CA LEU A 155 -7.43 6.37 -7.39
C LEU A 155 -6.87 7.74 -7.80
N ASP A 156 -7.56 8.80 -7.46
CA ASP A 156 -7.17 10.19 -7.77
C ASP A 156 -5.79 10.54 -7.21
N GLN A 157 -5.45 10.06 -6.01
CA GLN A 157 -4.11 10.24 -5.45
C GLN A 157 -3.00 9.60 -6.30
N ILE A 158 -3.34 8.56 -7.07
CA ILE A 158 -2.38 7.91 -7.96
C ILE A 158 -2.31 8.61 -9.32
N VAL A 159 -3.47 8.88 -9.93
CA VAL A 159 -3.55 9.28 -11.34
C VAL A 159 -3.65 10.79 -11.57
N LYS A 160 -4.19 11.56 -10.60
CA LYS A 160 -4.30 13.01 -10.72
C LYS A 160 -3.02 13.74 -10.38
N ASN A 161 -2.93 14.97 -10.85
CA ASN A 161 -1.85 15.87 -10.46
C ASN A 161 -1.92 16.15 -8.96
N TRP A 162 -0.76 16.07 -8.32
CA TRP A 162 -0.63 16.32 -6.90
C TRP A 162 0.66 17.09 -6.64
N GLY A 163 0.62 17.99 -5.68
CA GLY A 163 1.80 18.69 -5.22
C GLY A 163 1.59 19.33 -3.86
N ARG A 164 2.68 19.50 -3.13
CA ARG A 164 2.70 20.19 -1.83
C ARG A 164 4.04 20.88 -1.62
N PHE A 165 4.01 21.94 -0.84
CA PHE A 165 5.23 22.50 -0.24
C PHE A 165 5.65 21.64 0.94
N GLU A 166 6.93 21.32 1.03
CA GLU A 166 7.49 20.69 2.22
C GLU A 166 7.66 21.75 3.32
N SER A 167 7.77 21.29 4.57
CA SER A 167 7.99 22.20 5.70
C SER A 167 9.29 22.97 5.54
N VAL A 168 9.22 24.27 5.58
CA VAL A 168 10.39 25.16 5.47
C VAL A 168 10.65 25.80 6.84
N ALA A 169 11.90 25.78 7.30
CA ALA A 169 12.31 26.56 8.45
C ALA A 169 12.30 28.05 8.10
N MET A 170 12.18 28.91 9.12
CA MET A 170 12.36 30.36 8.93
C MET A 170 13.72 30.62 8.30
N GLN A 171 13.74 31.44 7.27
CA GLN A 171 14.96 31.83 6.54
C GLN A 171 15.26 33.31 6.78
N PRO A 172 16.54 33.68 6.99
CA PRO A 172 16.92 35.08 7.23
C PRO A 172 16.57 35.96 6.03
N ALA A 173 16.19 37.21 6.31
CA ALA A 173 16.03 38.21 5.27
C ALA A 173 17.40 38.53 4.65
N GLY A 174 17.44 38.63 3.33
CA GLY A 174 18.67 38.90 2.57
C GLY A 174 19.39 37.70 2.00
N ASP A 175 19.11 36.50 2.49
CA ASP A 175 19.54 35.26 1.84
C ASP A 175 18.62 34.91 0.67
N LYS A 176 19.08 34.01 -0.21
CA LYS A 176 18.24 33.49 -1.28
C LYS A 176 17.28 32.48 -0.68
N PRO A 177 16.00 32.84 -0.42
CA PRO A 177 15.05 31.89 0.20
C PRO A 177 14.82 30.72 -0.74
N SER A 178 14.77 29.51 -0.17
CA SER A 178 14.53 28.30 -0.89
C SER A 178 13.36 27.54 -0.26
N PHE A 179 12.63 26.79 -1.07
CA PHE A 179 11.59 25.89 -0.62
C PHE A 179 11.64 24.61 -1.44
N GLU A 180 11.21 23.52 -0.83
CA GLU A 180 11.05 22.26 -1.50
C GLU A 180 9.59 22.06 -1.87
N PHE A 181 9.36 21.65 -3.11
CA PHE A 181 8.03 21.35 -3.62
C PHE A 181 8.01 19.95 -4.24
N THR A 182 7.30 19.05 -3.59
CA THR A 182 7.09 17.69 -4.09
C THR A 182 5.84 17.63 -4.95
N TYR A 183 5.95 17.08 -6.16
CA TYR A 183 4.81 16.95 -7.07
C TYR A 183 4.82 15.62 -7.82
N ARG A 184 3.66 15.24 -8.34
CA ARG A 184 3.47 14.01 -9.11
C ARG A 184 2.47 14.25 -10.25
N ASN A 185 2.67 13.54 -11.36
CA ASN A 185 1.81 13.54 -12.55
C ASN A 185 1.67 14.91 -13.26
N ALA A 186 2.44 15.92 -12.88
CA ALA A 186 2.42 17.24 -13.50
C ALA A 186 3.62 17.39 -14.45
N LYS A 187 3.36 17.88 -15.66
CA LYS A 187 4.42 18.21 -16.64
C LYS A 187 5.06 19.59 -16.37
N LYS A 188 4.33 20.47 -15.69
CA LYS A 188 4.74 21.84 -15.42
C LYS A 188 4.11 22.32 -14.12
N VAL A 189 4.89 23.01 -13.30
CA VAL A 189 4.44 23.70 -12.09
C VAL A 189 4.66 25.19 -12.27
N ARG A 190 3.69 26.01 -11.90
CA ARG A 190 3.79 27.46 -11.88
C ARG A 190 3.69 27.92 -10.43
N PHE A 191 4.67 28.68 -10.00
CA PHE A 191 4.66 29.35 -8.71
C PHE A 191 4.28 30.83 -8.89
N ALA A 192 3.52 31.35 -7.93
CA ALA A 192 3.25 32.78 -7.79
C ALA A 192 3.56 33.17 -6.34
N ALA A 193 4.36 34.18 -6.16
CA ALA A 193 4.64 34.78 -4.86
C ALA A 193 3.87 36.08 -4.70
N GLN A 194 3.29 36.29 -3.53
CA GLN A 194 2.60 37.54 -3.17
C GLN A 194 3.19 38.04 -1.85
N GLU A 195 3.42 39.33 -1.78
CA GLU A 195 3.83 39.99 -0.54
C GLU A 195 2.60 40.15 0.35
N SER A 196 2.69 39.68 1.60
CA SER A 196 1.66 39.89 2.62
C SER A 196 2.09 41.05 3.54
N LYS A 197 1.23 42.05 3.64
CA LYS A 197 1.42 43.17 4.60
C LYS A 197 0.86 42.72 5.95
N VAL A 198 1.71 42.05 6.73
CA VAL A 198 1.31 41.44 8.01
C VAL A 198 0.83 42.49 9.00
N ASP A 199 1.43 43.67 8.97
CA ASP A 199 1.04 44.79 9.85
C ASP A 199 -0.40 45.22 9.65
N GLN A 200 -0.93 45.15 8.42
CA GLN A 200 -2.34 45.46 8.12
C GLN A 200 -3.30 44.36 8.52
N LEU A 201 -2.85 43.10 8.66
CA LEU A 201 -3.67 41.99 9.10
C LEU A 201 -3.81 41.89 10.63
N LEU A 202 -3.00 42.64 11.38
CA LEU A 202 -3.02 42.67 12.84
C LEU A 202 -3.72 43.89 13.42
N GLU A 203 -4.16 44.84 12.55
CA GLU A 203 -4.86 46.08 12.96
C GLU A 203 -6.40 45.93 12.94
N ASP A 204 -6.95 44.78 12.47
CA ASP A 204 -8.37 44.39 12.50
C ASP A 204 -8.64 43.38 13.67
#